data_330080306944d6715d8684a3eea5079d
#
_entry.id   330080306944d6715d8684a3eea5079d
#
_cell.length_a   1.000
_cell.length_b   1.000
_cell.length_c   1.000
_cell.angle_alpha   90.00
_cell.angle_beta   90.00
_cell.angle_gamma   90.00
#
_symmetry.space_group_name_H-M   'P 1'
#
loop_
_entity.id
_entity.type
_entity.pdbx_description
1 polymer ?
#
loop_
_entity_poly.entity_id
_entity_poly.type
_entity_poly.pdbx_seq_one_letter_code
_entity_poly.pdbx_strand_id
1 'polypeptide(L)'
;MKRLNNLESYWMPFTANRDFKKDPRMVVAADGMYYKSETGQDILDSAAGLWCVNAGHNRPEITSAISEQAATLDFAPSFQYGHPKSFELASRVADIFPKGLDHVFFTNSGSEAVDSTLKIALAYHRARGKGTKTRLIGRERGYHGVGFGGISVGGMPRNRQYFGSLLTGVDHISHTFLPEKNRFSKGSPEHGDYLADTLEDIIALHDASNIASVIVEPVAGSTGVLPPPKNYLKRRREICDKHDILLIFDEVITGFGRLGKATASEYFGVTPDIISCAKAITNGIIPMGAAVVSKEIYDTMMDEADMPIELFHGYTYSGHPIASAAGLAALDIYRDEDLFNKAGKTAKYLENIVHQLKNDKNVIDIRNLGLVAAIEVAPRPGAVGARGYEAMKKAWHKGLMLRVTGDTLAFSPPLIAENHDIDKIFEIVQSVLKELD
;
A
#
# COMPACT_ATOMS: atom_id res chain seq x y z
N MET A 1 25.86 -4.32 -24.49
CA MET A 1 25.69 -5.34 -23.44
C MET A 1 25.27 -6.66 -24.08
N LYS A 2 25.86 -7.80 -23.66
CA LYS A 2 25.35 -9.12 -24.05
C LYS A 2 23.93 -9.24 -23.49
N ARG A 3 22.91 -9.46 -24.34
CA ARG A 3 21.56 -9.82 -23.90
C ARG A 3 21.67 -10.96 -22.92
N LEU A 4 21.04 -10.82 -21.74
CA LEU A 4 20.88 -11.90 -20.79
C LEU A 4 20.28 -13.12 -21.51
N ASN A 5 21.00 -14.23 -21.56
CA ASN A 5 20.78 -15.31 -22.51
C ASN A 5 19.48 -16.08 -22.34
N ASN A 6 18.74 -15.89 -21.24
CA ASN A 6 17.52 -16.67 -21.02
C ASN A 6 16.51 -15.91 -20.16
N LEU A 7 15.44 -15.40 -20.76
CA LEU A 7 14.32 -14.80 -20.04
C LEU A 7 13.33 -15.86 -19.50
N GLU A 8 13.47 -17.14 -19.88
CA GLU A 8 12.49 -18.17 -19.57
C GLU A 8 12.50 -18.62 -18.12
N SER A 9 13.66 -18.64 -17.48
CA SER A 9 13.82 -19.15 -16.10
C SER A 9 13.14 -18.28 -15.04
N TYR A 10 12.88 -16.99 -15.33
CA TYR A 10 12.22 -16.09 -14.37
C TYR A 10 10.72 -16.00 -14.63
N TRP A 11 9.95 -16.50 -13.68
CA TRP A 11 8.50 -16.32 -13.67
C TRP A 11 8.14 -15.01 -12.97
N MET A 12 7.93 -13.97 -13.74
CA MET A 12 7.62 -12.64 -13.21
C MET A 12 6.24 -12.59 -12.57
N PRO A 13 6.13 -12.04 -11.34
CA PRO A 13 4.86 -11.91 -10.63
C PRO A 13 3.93 -10.87 -11.29
N PHE A 14 2.62 -11.10 -11.27
CA PHE A 14 1.59 -10.19 -11.80
C PHE A 14 1.88 -9.63 -13.20
N THR A 15 2.50 -10.44 -14.04
CA THR A 15 2.99 -10.03 -15.37
C THR A 15 2.41 -10.93 -16.45
N ALA A 16 2.03 -10.33 -17.58
CA ALA A 16 1.75 -11.08 -18.82
C ALA A 16 3.08 -11.59 -19.40
N ASN A 17 3.64 -12.67 -18.82
CA ASN A 17 4.98 -13.16 -19.11
C ASN A 17 5.22 -13.44 -20.61
N ARG A 18 4.22 -14.01 -21.30
CA ARG A 18 4.33 -14.28 -22.74
C ARG A 18 4.52 -13.00 -23.57
N ASP A 19 3.85 -11.90 -23.21
CA ASP A 19 3.96 -10.61 -23.89
C ASP A 19 5.25 -9.90 -23.48
N PHE A 20 5.56 -9.87 -22.18
CA PHE A 20 6.78 -9.25 -21.65
C PHE A 20 8.06 -9.86 -22.27
N LYS A 21 8.14 -11.18 -22.39
CA LYS A 21 9.33 -11.84 -22.94
C LYS A 21 9.54 -11.59 -24.43
N LYS A 22 8.49 -11.19 -25.17
CA LYS A 22 8.60 -10.77 -26.58
C LYS A 22 9.09 -9.33 -26.71
N ASP A 23 8.67 -8.45 -25.81
CA ASP A 23 9.01 -7.03 -25.76
C ASP A 23 9.35 -6.64 -24.32
N PRO A 24 10.57 -7.00 -23.83
CA PRO A 24 10.96 -6.79 -22.46
C PRO A 24 11.23 -5.32 -22.14
N ARG A 25 10.62 -4.84 -21.07
CA ARG A 25 10.82 -3.50 -20.52
C ARG A 25 11.82 -3.58 -19.36
N MET A 26 13.11 -3.56 -19.69
CA MET A 26 14.20 -3.73 -18.74
C MET A 26 14.68 -2.40 -18.21
N VAL A 27 14.83 -2.32 -16.87
CA VAL A 27 15.49 -1.22 -16.16
C VAL A 27 16.85 -1.71 -15.65
N VAL A 28 17.90 -0.89 -15.81
CA VAL A 28 19.28 -1.26 -15.49
C VAL A 28 19.96 -0.31 -14.50
N ALA A 29 19.38 0.87 -14.29
CA ALA A 29 19.83 1.85 -13.29
C ALA A 29 18.63 2.73 -12.89
N ALA A 30 18.80 3.47 -11.80
CA ALA A 30 17.82 4.47 -11.36
C ALA A 30 18.53 5.60 -10.62
N ASP A 31 17.97 6.81 -10.70
CA ASP A 31 18.42 7.98 -9.95
C ASP A 31 17.28 9.01 -9.81
N GLY A 32 17.07 9.54 -8.61
CA GLY A 32 16.04 10.54 -8.33
C GLY A 32 14.65 10.10 -8.80
N MET A 33 14.14 10.77 -9.84
CA MET A 33 12.82 10.51 -10.43
C MET A 33 12.86 9.50 -11.60
N TYR A 34 14.02 8.99 -12.00
CA TYR A 34 14.16 8.28 -13.25
C TYR A 34 14.75 6.88 -13.09
N TYR A 35 14.23 5.96 -13.88
CA TYR A 35 14.94 4.74 -14.27
C TYR A 35 15.69 4.95 -15.59
N LYS A 36 16.68 4.10 -15.83
CA LYS A 36 17.34 3.97 -17.12
C LYS A 36 17.05 2.60 -17.71
N SER A 37 16.54 2.56 -18.94
CA SER A 37 16.30 1.31 -19.66
C SER A 37 17.61 0.69 -20.17
N GLU A 38 17.57 -0.58 -20.58
CA GLU A 38 18.73 -1.25 -21.21
C GLU A 38 19.20 -0.60 -22.51
N THR A 39 18.33 0.18 -23.16
CA THR A 39 18.66 0.96 -24.37
C THR A 39 19.26 2.33 -24.07
N GLY A 40 19.37 2.69 -22.78
CA GLY A 40 19.87 3.99 -22.34
C GLY A 40 18.83 5.11 -22.26
N GLN A 41 17.56 4.82 -22.53
CA GLN A 41 16.48 5.79 -22.41
C GLN A 41 16.18 6.08 -20.93
N ASP A 42 15.98 7.37 -20.62
CA ASP A 42 15.46 7.78 -19.31
C ASP A 42 13.95 7.56 -19.26
N ILE A 43 13.50 6.90 -18.19
CA ILE A 43 12.11 6.55 -17.94
C ILE A 43 11.67 7.24 -16.66
N LEU A 44 10.83 8.26 -16.79
CA LEU A 44 10.27 9.00 -15.64
C LEU A 44 9.34 8.07 -14.83
N ASP A 45 9.56 7.99 -13.52
CA ASP A 45 8.80 7.13 -12.63
C ASP A 45 7.58 7.85 -12.07
N SER A 46 6.41 7.59 -12.62
CA SER A 46 5.14 8.15 -12.12
C SER A 46 4.43 7.27 -11.08
N ALA A 47 5.08 6.20 -10.63
CA ALA A 47 4.47 5.21 -9.73
C ALA A 47 5.31 4.90 -8.47
N ALA A 48 6.40 5.65 -8.22
CA ALA A 48 7.39 5.37 -7.19
C ALA A 48 7.78 3.87 -7.18
N GLY A 49 8.17 3.35 -8.35
CA GLY A 49 8.32 1.93 -8.59
C GLY A 49 7.00 1.18 -8.50
N LEU A 50 6.73 0.59 -7.34
CA LEU A 50 5.44 0.00 -6.98
C LEU A 50 4.93 0.63 -5.68
N TRP A 51 4.77 1.97 -5.65
CA TRP A 51 4.34 2.73 -4.47
C TRP A 51 5.35 2.64 -3.31
N CYS A 52 6.65 2.47 -3.61
CA CYS A 52 7.68 2.13 -2.63
C CYS A 52 8.70 3.24 -2.41
N VAL A 53 9.13 3.90 -3.51
CA VAL A 53 10.32 4.75 -3.58
C VAL A 53 9.94 6.20 -3.30
N ASN A 54 9.46 6.45 -2.08
CA ASN A 54 8.93 7.77 -1.71
C ASN A 54 10.02 8.86 -1.70
N ALA A 55 11.26 8.54 -1.26
CA ALA A 55 12.36 9.50 -1.22
C ALA A 55 13.11 9.66 -2.55
N GLY A 56 12.63 9.02 -3.66
CA GLY A 56 13.37 8.92 -4.91
C GLY A 56 14.38 7.78 -4.92
N HIS A 57 14.89 7.50 -6.13
CA HIS A 57 15.81 6.38 -6.37
C HIS A 57 17.24 6.69 -5.96
N ASN A 58 17.98 5.63 -5.62
CA ASN A 58 19.44 5.63 -5.43
C ASN A 58 19.96 6.70 -4.44
N ARG A 59 19.30 6.83 -3.31
CA ARG A 59 19.68 7.79 -2.25
C ARG A 59 21.02 7.36 -1.61
N PRO A 60 22.07 8.21 -1.68
CA PRO A 60 23.37 7.90 -1.11
C PRO A 60 23.33 7.62 0.39
N GLU A 61 22.46 8.31 1.14
CA GLU A 61 22.29 8.15 2.58
C GLU A 61 21.83 6.72 2.92
N ILE A 62 20.90 6.17 2.15
CA ILE A 62 20.40 4.81 2.36
C ILE A 62 21.43 3.77 1.93
N THR A 63 22.08 3.98 0.79
CA THR A 63 23.10 3.03 0.28
C THR A 63 24.32 2.97 1.18
N SER A 64 24.76 4.09 1.76
CA SER A 64 25.84 4.14 2.76
C SER A 64 25.46 3.39 4.04
N ALA A 65 24.27 3.67 4.59
CA ALA A 65 23.78 3.00 5.79
C ALA A 65 23.68 1.47 5.61
N ILE A 66 23.25 1.00 4.45
CA ILE A 66 23.21 -0.43 4.09
C ILE A 66 24.62 -1.01 4.05
N SER A 67 25.57 -0.33 3.39
CA SER A 67 26.95 -0.82 3.22
C SER A 67 27.68 -0.91 4.54
N GLU A 68 27.56 0.10 5.40
CA GLU A 68 28.12 0.12 6.74
C GLU A 68 27.53 -0.99 7.62
N GLN A 69 26.22 -1.17 7.57
CA GLN A 69 25.55 -2.19 8.35
C GLN A 69 25.93 -3.59 7.88
N ALA A 70 26.00 -3.83 6.58
CA ALA A 70 26.42 -5.12 6.03
C ALA A 70 27.85 -5.48 6.39
N ALA A 71 28.75 -4.48 6.53
CA ALA A 71 30.13 -4.69 6.96
C ALA A 71 30.28 -4.92 8.48
N THR A 72 29.30 -4.49 9.28
CA THR A 72 29.35 -4.57 10.75
C THR A 72 28.57 -5.75 11.31
N LEU A 73 27.34 -5.91 10.86
CA LEU A 73 26.41 -6.98 11.27
C LEU A 73 25.43 -7.22 10.13
N ASP A 74 25.70 -8.24 9.35
CA ASP A 74 24.92 -8.64 8.18
C ASP A 74 23.58 -9.28 8.55
N PHE A 75 23.57 -10.12 9.61
CA PHE A 75 22.39 -10.80 10.13
C PHE A 75 22.46 -10.97 11.64
N ALA A 76 21.33 -10.83 12.31
CA ALA A 76 21.11 -11.25 13.70
C ALA A 76 19.75 -11.93 13.80
N PRO A 77 19.63 -13.09 14.49
CA PRO A 77 18.33 -13.70 14.71
C PRO A 77 17.47 -12.84 15.63
N SER A 78 16.21 -12.69 15.31
CA SER A 78 15.25 -11.95 16.15
C SER A 78 14.55 -12.85 17.17
N PHE A 79 14.81 -14.16 17.14
CA PHE A 79 14.25 -15.12 18.09
C PHE A 79 15.19 -15.27 19.27
N GLN A 80 14.81 -14.74 20.44
CA GLN A 80 15.57 -14.72 21.70
C GLN A 80 16.84 -13.84 21.68
N TYR A 81 17.17 -13.17 20.59
CA TYR A 81 18.28 -12.25 20.42
C TYR A 81 17.79 -10.96 19.77
N GLY A 82 18.56 -9.90 19.81
CA GLY A 82 18.21 -8.62 19.20
C GLY A 82 19.44 -7.81 18.82
N HIS A 83 19.23 -6.73 18.12
CA HIS A 83 20.26 -5.75 17.81
C HIS A 83 19.72 -4.31 17.90
N PRO A 84 20.56 -3.31 18.24
CA PRO A 84 20.08 -1.96 18.57
C PRO A 84 19.23 -1.29 17.50
N LYS A 85 19.59 -1.44 16.20
CA LYS A 85 18.93 -0.74 15.11
C LYS A 85 17.47 -1.17 14.91
N SER A 86 17.08 -2.41 15.25
CA SER A 86 15.67 -2.81 15.16
C SER A 86 14.83 -2.11 16.22
N PHE A 87 15.34 -1.97 17.44
CA PHE A 87 14.65 -1.24 18.51
C PHE A 87 14.57 0.26 18.20
N GLU A 88 15.66 0.85 17.69
CA GLU A 88 15.69 2.24 17.27
C GLU A 88 14.66 2.50 16.13
N LEU A 89 14.65 1.64 15.10
CA LEU A 89 13.67 1.77 14.02
C LEU A 89 12.23 1.63 14.53
N ALA A 90 11.97 0.68 15.44
CA ALA A 90 10.65 0.50 16.03
C ALA A 90 10.19 1.77 16.76
N SER A 91 11.06 2.35 17.61
CA SER A 91 10.76 3.60 18.32
C SER A 91 10.47 4.75 17.34
N ARG A 92 11.30 4.91 16.31
CA ARG A 92 11.12 5.99 15.33
C ARG A 92 9.89 5.82 14.43
N VAL A 93 9.50 4.59 14.14
CA VAL A 93 8.23 4.31 13.44
C VAL A 93 7.06 4.67 14.35
N ALA A 94 7.08 4.26 15.62
CA ALA A 94 6.06 4.61 16.59
C ALA A 94 5.91 6.14 16.77
N ASP A 95 7.01 6.88 16.79
CA ASP A 95 7.02 8.35 16.95
C ASP A 95 6.26 9.10 15.83
N ILE A 96 6.27 8.56 14.61
CA ILE A 96 5.61 9.19 13.45
C ILE A 96 4.19 8.66 13.19
N PHE A 97 3.79 7.59 13.88
CA PHE A 97 2.46 7.03 13.79
C PHE A 97 1.51 7.67 14.81
N PRO A 98 0.18 7.48 14.69
CA PRO A 98 -0.76 8.06 15.65
C PRO A 98 -0.46 7.64 17.08
N LYS A 99 -0.60 8.58 18.02
CA LYS A 99 -0.40 8.30 19.45
C LYS A 99 -1.23 7.12 19.91
N GLY A 100 -0.63 6.24 20.70
CA GLY A 100 -1.24 5.01 21.19
C GLY A 100 -0.95 3.79 20.32
N LEU A 101 -0.39 3.97 19.11
CA LEU A 101 0.15 2.91 18.26
C LEU A 101 1.67 2.82 18.48
N ASP A 102 2.07 2.24 19.62
CA ASP A 102 3.42 2.41 20.16
C ASP A 102 4.31 1.16 20.02
N HIS A 103 3.77 0.06 19.48
CA HIS A 103 4.49 -1.22 19.40
C HIS A 103 4.56 -1.73 17.98
N VAL A 104 5.76 -2.12 17.53
CA VAL A 104 6.06 -2.47 16.14
C VAL A 104 6.51 -3.93 16.04
N PHE A 105 5.79 -4.72 15.28
CA PHE A 105 6.14 -6.08 14.91
C PHE A 105 6.63 -6.13 13.47
N PHE A 106 7.94 -6.33 13.26
CA PHE A 106 8.54 -6.33 11.93
C PHE A 106 8.30 -7.62 11.15
N THR A 107 8.10 -7.46 9.84
CA THR A 107 7.92 -8.51 8.84
C THR A 107 8.78 -8.20 7.60
N ASN A 108 8.73 -9.03 6.56
CA ASN A 108 9.56 -8.83 5.36
C ASN A 108 8.78 -8.25 4.17
N SER A 109 7.48 -8.08 4.30
CA SER A 109 6.61 -7.58 3.24
C SER A 109 5.27 -7.07 3.79
N GLY A 110 4.52 -6.31 2.96
CA GLY A 110 3.15 -5.93 3.29
C GLY A 110 2.21 -7.13 3.40
N SER A 111 2.44 -8.20 2.64
CA SER A 111 1.64 -9.42 2.74
C SER A 111 1.79 -10.09 4.09
N GLU A 112 3.03 -10.20 4.58
CA GLU A 112 3.30 -10.74 5.91
C GLU A 112 2.82 -9.80 7.02
N ALA A 113 2.93 -8.49 6.83
CA ALA A 113 2.40 -7.50 7.76
C ALA A 113 0.88 -7.67 7.95
N VAL A 114 0.13 -7.79 6.86
CA VAL A 114 -1.31 -8.05 6.93
C VAL A 114 -1.62 -9.38 7.61
N ASP A 115 -1.01 -10.49 7.18
CA ASP A 115 -1.24 -11.80 7.82
C ASP A 115 -0.92 -11.74 9.33
N SER A 116 0.09 -10.96 9.74
CA SER A 116 0.44 -10.74 11.15
C SER A 116 -0.61 -9.92 11.88
N THR A 117 -1.15 -8.83 11.27
CA THR A 117 -2.21 -8.03 11.92
C THR A 117 -3.47 -8.87 12.18
N LEU A 118 -3.84 -9.74 11.23
CA LEU A 118 -4.98 -10.64 11.40
C LEU A 118 -4.73 -11.65 12.54
N LYS A 119 -3.53 -12.24 12.61
CA LYS A 119 -3.15 -13.16 13.69
C LYS A 119 -3.11 -12.47 15.06
N ILE A 120 -2.57 -11.26 15.12
CA ILE A 120 -2.53 -10.45 16.35
C ILE A 120 -3.96 -10.17 16.84
N ALA A 121 -4.87 -9.80 15.93
CA ALA A 121 -6.28 -9.57 16.29
C ALA A 121 -6.94 -10.81 16.89
N LEU A 122 -6.70 -12.00 16.33
CA LEU A 122 -7.21 -13.27 16.87
C LEU A 122 -6.59 -13.59 18.23
N ALA A 123 -5.27 -13.43 18.37
CA ALA A 123 -4.54 -13.70 19.61
C ALA A 123 -4.99 -12.76 20.73
N TYR A 124 -5.15 -11.47 20.45
CA TYR A 124 -5.66 -10.46 21.38
C TYR A 124 -7.03 -10.84 21.96
N HIS A 125 -7.99 -11.18 21.09
CA HIS A 125 -9.30 -11.58 21.58
C HIS A 125 -9.26 -12.88 22.40
N ARG A 126 -8.40 -13.83 22.00
CA ARG A 126 -8.19 -15.06 22.78
C ARG A 126 -7.61 -14.76 24.17
N ALA A 127 -6.59 -13.90 24.28
CA ALA A 127 -6.00 -13.50 25.54
C ALA A 127 -7.03 -12.88 26.50
N ARG A 128 -7.96 -12.07 25.97
CA ARG A 128 -9.09 -11.49 26.71
C ARG A 128 -10.21 -12.49 27.08
N GLY A 129 -10.03 -13.78 26.84
CA GLY A 129 -11.08 -14.79 27.05
C GLY A 129 -12.22 -14.74 26.03
N LYS A 130 -12.10 -13.97 24.93
CA LYS A 130 -13.10 -13.83 23.88
C LYS A 130 -12.75 -14.70 22.65
N GLY A 131 -12.40 -15.96 22.88
CA GLY A 131 -11.91 -16.89 21.85
C GLY A 131 -12.92 -17.25 20.75
N THR A 132 -14.19 -16.85 20.85
CA THR A 132 -15.20 -16.97 19.80
C THR A 132 -15.03 -15.92 18.70
N LYS A 133 -14.38 -14.78 18.97
CA LYS A 133 -14.09 -13.73 18.00
C LYS A 133 -13.03 -14.17 17.00
N THR A 134 -13.45 -14.91 15.97
CA THR A 134 -12.55 -15.50 14.96
C THR A 134 -12.86 -15.07 13.53
N ARG A 135 -14.00 -14.42 13.32
CA ARG A 135 -14.41 -13.95 12.01
C ARG A 135 -13.65 -12.67 11.62
N LEU A 136 -13.16 -12.63 10.38
CA LEU A 136 -12.42 -11.51 9.84
C LEU A 136 -13.25 -10.84 8.74
N ILE A 137 -13.29 -9.52 8.73
CA ILE A 137 -14.05 -8.77 7.75
C ILE A 137 -13.10 -7.99 6.84
N GLY A 138 -13.21 -8.23 5.54
CA GLY A 138 -12.52 -7.45 4.51
C GLY A 138 -13.45 -6.51 3.78
N ARG A 139 -12.99 -5.96 2.66
CA ARG A 139 -13.79 -5.11 1.77
C ARG A 139 -13.71 -5.61 0.34
N GLU A 140 -14.83 -5.63 -0.37
CA GLU A 140 -14.85 -5.81 -1.82
C GLU A 140 -13.88 -4.85 -2.49
N ARG A 141 -13.15 -5.29 -3.53
CA ARG A 141 -12.09 -4.53 -4.20
C ARG A 141 -10.93 -4.11 -3.28
N GLY A 142 -10.80 -4.71 -2.09
CA GLY A 142 -9.62 -4.54 -1.25
C GLY A 142 -8.44 -5.37 -1.74
N TYR A 143 -7.21 -4.86 -1.57
CA TYR A 143 -5.98 -5.61 -1.82
C TYR A 143 -5.10 -5.58 -0.57
N HIS A 144 -4.84 -6.74 -0.01
CA HIS A 144 -4.12 -6.90 1.26
C HIS A 144 -2.93 -7.87 1.13
N GLY A 145 -2.25 -7.84 -0.02
CA GLY A 145 -1.13 -8.74 -0.29
C GLY A 145 -1.56 -10.10 -0.84
N VAL A 146 -0.66 -11.07 -0.76
CA VAL A 146 -0.78 -12.37 -1.44
C VAL A 146 -0.66 -13.58 -0.51
N GLY A 147 -0.48 -13.39 0.80
CA GLY A 147 -0.65 -14.44 1.81
C GLY A 147 -2.11 -14.93 1.84
N PHE A 148 -2.35 -16.16 2.31
CA PHE A 148 -3.72 -16.70 2.37
C PHE A 148 -4.66 -15.88 3.26
N GLY A 149 -4.16 -15.27 4.33
CA GLY A 149 -4.92 -14.29 5.12
C GLY A 149 -5.29 -13.07 4.28
N GLY A 150 -4.29 -12.44 3.67
CA GLY A 150 -4.46 -11.24 2.86
C GLY A 150 -5.40 -11.43 1.66
N ILE A 151 -5.31 -12.54 0.91
CA ILE A 151 -6.24 -12.82 -0.21
C ILE A 151 -7.64 -13.23 0.27
N SER A 152 -7.76 -13.74 1.50
CA SER A 152 -9.06 -14.08 2.09
C SER A 152 -9.87 -12.84 2.45
N VAL A 153 -9.25 -11.87 3.15
CA VAL A 153 -9.89 -10.58 3.47
C VAL A 153 -9.86 -9.60 2.29
N GLY A 154 -9.03 -9.86 1.27
CA GLY A 154 -9.03 -9.12 0.02
C GLY A 154 -10.28 -9.36 -0.80
N GLY A 155 -10.69 -8.35 -1.60
CA GLY A 155 -11.89 -8.38 -2.44
C GLY A 155 -11.61 -8.46 -3.94
N MET A 156 -10.44 -8.97 -4.35
CA MET A 156 -10.10 -9.13 -5.77
C MET A 156 -10.65 -10.44 -6.34
N PRO A 157 -11.56 -10.43 -7.33
CA PRO A 157 -12.21 -11.65 -7.84
C PRO A 157 -11.23 -12.70 -8.36
N ARG A 158 -10.12 -12.29 -9.00
CA ARG A 158 -9.14 -13.23 -9.57
C ARG A 158 -8.46 -14.10 -8.52
N ASN A 159 -8.23 -13.60 -7.31
CA ASN A 159 -7.65 -14.39 -6.22
C ASN A 159 -8.58 -15.55 -5.84
N ARG A 160 -9.89 -15.30 -5.80
CA ARG A 160 -10.90 -16.34 -5.52
C ARG A 160 -11.01 -17.35 -6.65
N GLN A 161 -10.91 -16.88 -7.89
CA GLN A 161 -10.99 -17.69 -9.09
C GLN A 161 -9.84 -18.70 -9.22
N TYR A 162 -8.62 -18.26 -8.85
CA TYR A 162 -7.42 -19.08 -9.06
C TYR A 162 -7.01 -19.92 -7.86
N PHE A 163 -7.32 -19.46 -6.62
CA PHE A 163 -6.79 -20.08 -5.41
C PHE A 163 -7.84 -20.82 -4.58
N GLY A 164 -9.06 -20.93 -5.09
CA GLY A 164 -10.11 -21.81 -4.55
C GLY A 164 -10.60 -21.41 -3.16
N SER A 165 -10.73 -22.40 -2.28
CA SER A 165 -11.18 -22.18 -0.90
C SER A 165 -10.14 -21.42 -0.10
N LEU A 166 -10.51 -20.22 0.36
CA LEU A 166 -9.69 -19.36 1.22
C LEU A 166 -10.02 -19.63 2.70
N LEU A 167 -9.54 -18.79 3.62
CA LEU A 167 -9.86 -18.93 5.04
C LEU A 167 -11.37 -18.91 5.26
N THR A 168 -11.86 -19.81 6.10
CA THR A 168 -13.26 -19.81 6.55
C THR A 168 -13.52 -18.69 7.53
N GLY A 169 -14.78 -18.25 7.67
CA GLY A 169 -15.13 -17.17 8.61
C GLY A 169 -14.67 -15.79 8.14
N VAL A 170 -14.67 -15.55 6.82
CA VAL A 170 -14.35 -14.24 6.23
C VAL A 170 -15.55 -13.73 5.46
N ASP A 171 -15.95 -12.49 5.76
CA ASP A 171 -16.98 -11.75 5.02
C ASP A 171 -16.42 -10.45 4.46
N HIS A 172 -17.19 -9.80 3.57
CA HIS A 172 -16.78 -8.58 2.92
C HIS A 172 -17.87 -7.53 2.98
N ILE A 173 -17.48 -6.34 3.44
CA ILE A 173 -18.30 -5.13 3.31
C ILE A 173 -18.24 -4.61 1.88
N SER A 174 -19.22 -3.81 1.50
CA SER A 174 -19.28 -3.19 0.17
C SER A 174 -18.10 -2.25 -0.09
N HIS A 175 -17.67 -2.19 -1.35
CA HIS A 175 -16.65 -1.23 -1.80
C HIS A 175 -17.20 0.20 -1.87
N THR A 176 -16.30 1.19 -1.94
CA THR A 176 -16.67 2.62 -1.93
C THR A 176 -16.72 3.25 -3.33
N PHE A 177 -16.54 2.49 -4.39
CA PHE A 177 -16.56 3.00 -5.76
C PHE A 177 -17.99 3.17 -6.28
N LEU A 178 -18.46 4.41 -6.38
CA LEU A 178 -19.79 4.80 -6.85
C LEU A 178 -19.68 5.74 -8.07
N PRO A 179 -19.30 5.26 -9.25
CA PRO A 179 -19.05 6.13 -10.41
C PRO A 179 -20.27 6.94 -10.83
N GLU A 180 -21.49 6.41 -10.64
CA GLU A 180 -22.74 7.11 -10.99
C GLU A 180 -22.93 8.44 -10.22
N LYS A 181 -22.35 8.53 -9.01
CA LYS A 181 -22.51 9.68 -8.11
C LYS A 181 -21.23 10.49 -7.92
N ASN A 182 -20.07 9.87 -8.09
CA ASN A 182 -18.78 10.41 -7.66
C ASN A 182 -17.75 10.58 -8.78
N ARG A 183 -18.13 10.49 -10.04
CA ARG A 183 -17.20 10.72 -11.17
C ARG A 183 -16.51 12.08 -11.07
N PHE A 184 -15.22 12.08 -11.38
CA PHE A 184 -14.38 13.27 -11.39
C PHE A 184 -14.29 13.99 -10.03
N SER A 185 -14.45 13.25 -8.93
CA SER A 185 -14.28 13.80 -7.59
C SER A 185 -12.84 14.19 -7.33
N LYS A 186 -12.66 15.37 -6.76
CA LYS A 186 -11.40 15.88 -6.22
C LYS A 186 -11.34 15.56 -4.73
N GLY A 187 -10.33 14.82 -4.29
CA GLY A 187 -10.24 14.35 -2.92
C GLY A 187 -11.29 13.30 -2.56
N SER A 188 -11.72 13.29 -1.31
CA SER A 188 -12.75 12.36 -0.82
C SER A 188 -14.11 12.64 -1.46
N PRO A 189 -14.77 11.63 -2.07
CA PRO A 189 -16.10 11.79 -2.64
C PRO A 189 -17.15 12.19 -1.62
N GLU A 190 -18.19 12.91 -2.09
CA GLU A 190 -19.29 13.36 -1.22
C GLU A 190 -20.26 12.23 -0.85
N HIS A 191 -20.48 11.27 -1.76
CA HIS A 191 -21.49 10.23 -1.58
C HIS A 191 -20.86 8.89 -1.21
N GLY A 192 -21.51 8.17 -0.26
CA GLY A 192 -21.16 6.79 0.07
C GLY A 192 -20.72 6.56 1.52
N ASP A 193 -20.88 7.52 2.42
CA ASP A 193 -20.62 7.37 3.85
C ASP A 193 -21.46 6.23 4.46
N TYR A 194 -22.72 6.10 4.04
CA TYR A 194 -23.64 5.03 4.43
C TYR A 194 -23.13 3.62 4.13
N LEU A 195 -22.18 3.47 3.21
CA LEU A 195 -21.54 2.17 2.93
C LEU A 195 -20.74 1.65 4.14
N ALA A 196 -20.44 2.52 5.10
CA ALA A 196 -19.89 2.08 6.37
C ALA A 196 -20.88 1.17 7.14
N ASP A 197 -22.18 1.34 6.97
CA ASP A 197 -23.22 0.60 7.69
C ASP A 197 -23.33 -0.85 7.24
N THR A 198 -22.77 -1.22 6.08
CA THR A 198 -22.71 -2.63 5.66
C THR A 198 -21.97 -3.53 6.67
N LEU A 199 -21.19 -2.95 7.60
CA LEU A 199 -20.65 -3.69 8.73
C LEU A 199 -21.72 -4.04 9.77
N GLU A 200 -22.68 -3.16 10.03
CA GLU A 200 -23.81 -3.46 10.93
C GLU A 200 -24.68 -4.63 10.41
N ASP A 201 -24.85 -4.75 9.08
CA ASP A 201 -25.56 -5.88 8.47
C ASP A 201 -24.84 -7.21 8.73
N ILE A 202 -23.51 -7.22 8.61
CA ILE A 202 -22.68 -8.40 8.93
C ILE A 202 -22.73 -8.71 10.42
N ILE A 203 -22.70 -7.68 11.27
CA ILE A 203 -22.82 -7.84 12.73
C ILE A 203 -24.19 -8.41 13.12
N ALA A 204 -25.25 -7.92 12.49
CA ALA A 204 -26.60 -8.44 12.75
C ALA A 204 -26.75 -9.92 12.36
N LEU A 205 -26.06 -10.35 11.29
CA LEU A 205 -26.10 -11.74 10.82
C LEU A 205 -25.26 -12.69 11.69
N HIS A 206 -24.07 -12.27 12.11
CA HIS A 206 -23.09 -13.15 12.72
C HIS A 206 -22.90 -12.97 14.23
N ASP A 207 -23.46 -11.94 14.82
CA ASP A 207 -23.22 -11.44 16.17
C ASP A 207 -21.79 -10.91 16.38
N ALA A 208 -21.68 -9.78 17.05
CA ALA A 208 -20.41 -9.10 17.33
C ALA A 208 -19.42 -9.98 18.13
N SER A 209 -19.93 -10.90 18.97
CA SER A 209 -19.10 -11.82 19.76
C SER A 209 -18.31 -12.84 18.93
N ASN A 210 -18.59 -12.95 17.64
CA ASN A 210 -17.89 -13.81 16.70
C ASN A 210 -16.93 -13.06 15.76
N ILE A 211 -16.96 -11.71 15.75
CA ILE A 211 -16.17 -10.89 14.81
C ILE A 211 -14.94 -10.34 15.52
N ALA A 212 -13.76 -10.67 15.02
CA ALA A 212 -12.47 -10.22 15.57
C ALA A 212 -12.08 -8.84 15.07
N SER A 213 -12.07 -8.66 13.76
CA SER A 213 -11.58 -7.42 13.17
C SER A 213 -12.18 -7.13 11.80
N VAL A 214 -12.14 -5.86 11.42
CA VAL A 214 -12.34 -5.40 10.04
C VAL A 214 -11.04 -4.74 9.54
N ILE A 215 -10.61 -5.11 8.33
CA ILE A 215 -9.44 -4.53 7.67
C ILE A 215 -9.86 -3.74 6.44
N VAL A 216 -9.34 -2.52 6.28
CA VAL A 216 -9.54 -1.68 5.09
C VAL A 216 -8.27 -0.92 4.74
N GLU A 217 -8.03 -0.73 3.44
CA GLU A 217 -7.13 0.33 2.98
C GLU A 217 -7.86 1.67 3.18
N PRO A 218 -7.28 2.69 3.85
CA PRO A 218 -7.88 4.02 3.90
C PRO A 218 -8.15 4.60 2.51
N VAL A 219 -7.21 4.40 1.59
CA VAL A 219 -7.39 4.61 0.15
C VAL A 219 -7.05 3.31 -0.55
N ALA A 220 -8.00 2.70 -1.25
CA ALA A 220 -7.74 1.48 -2.00
C ALA A 220 -6.90 1.80 -3.25
N GLY A 221 -5.59 1.58 -3.15
CA GLY A 221 -4.63 1.96 -4.20
C GLY A 221 -4.66 0.99 -5.38
N SER A 222 -4.34 -0.27 -5.13
CA SER A 222 -4.11 -1.30 -6.15
C SER A 222 -5.32 -1.61 -7.04
N THR A 223 -6.52 -1.34 -6.56
CA THR A 223 -7.78 -1.61 -7.29
C THR A 223 -8.33 -0.40 -8.03
N GLY A 224 -7.53 0.65 -8.19
CA GLY A 224 -7.85 1.78 -9.07
C GLY A 224 -7.91 3.14 -8.38
N VAL A 225 -7.18 3.33 -7.27
CA VAL A 225 -7.16 4.57 -6.49
C VAL A 225 -8.58 5.01 -6.12
N LEU A 226 -9.11 4.36 -5.09
CA LEU A 226 -10.47 4.60 -4.60
C LEU A 226 -10.40 5.34 -3.26
N PRO A 227 -10.47 6.68 -3.25
CA PRO A 227 -10.58 7.45 -2.02
C PRO A 227 -11.84 7.09 -1.24
N PRO A 228 -11.81 7.08 0.09
CA PRO A 228 -12.99 6.85 0.89
C PRO A 228 -13.93 8.05 0.79
N PRO A 229 -15.26 7.86 0.77
CA PRO A 229 -16.21 8.94 0.93
C PRO A 229 -16.00 9.71 2.24
N LYS A 230 -16.38 10.99 2.26
CA LYS A 230 -16.35 11.80 3.48
C LYS A 230 -17.06 11.07 4.61
N ASN A 231 -16.51 11.12 5.83
CA ASN A 231 -17.02 10.47 7.05
C ASN A 231 -17.04 8.94 7.04
N TYR A 232 -16.77 8.24 5.93
CA TYR A 232 -16.80 6.79 5.85
C TYR A 232 -15.90 6.11 6.89
N LEU A 233 -14.64 6.53 7.00
CA LEU A 233 -13.68 5.93 7.95
C LEU A 233 -14.04 6.27 9.41
N LYS A 234 -14.51 7.48 9.68
CA LYS A 234 -14.96 7.88 11.01
C LYS A 234 -16.14 7.02 11.47
N ARG A 235 -17.15 6.86 10.62
CA ARG A 235 -18.31 6.02 10.91
C ARG A 235 -17.91 4.55 11.10
N ARG A 236 -16.90 4.07 10.33
CA ARG A 236 -16.35 2.72 10.50
C ARG A 236 -15.73 2.55 11.89
N ARG A 237 -14.98 3.53 12.37
CA ARG A 237 -14.41 3.52 13.72
C ARG A 237 -15.50 3.48 14.79
N GLU A 238 -16.52 4.31 14.65
CA GLU A 238 -17.66 4.37 15.58
C GLU A 238 -18.37 3.01 15.69
N ILE A 239 -18.60 2.31 14.57
CA ILE A 239 -19.21 0.97 14.57
C ILE A 239 -18.27 -0.05 15.25
N CYS A 240 -16.98 -0.02 14.96
CA CYS A 240 -16.01 -0.93 15.57
C CYS A 240 -15.94 -0.74 17.08
N ASP A 241 -15.92 0.50 17.57
CA ASP A 241 -15.92 0.82 19.02
C ASP A 241 -17.18 0.30 19.71
N LYS A 242 -18.33 0.57 19.12
CA LYS A 242 -19.64 0.13 19.63
C LYS A 242 -19.71 -1.39 19.85
N HIS A 243 -19.05 -2.16 19.00
CA HIS A 243 -19.18 -3.62 18.95
C HIS A 243 -17.93 -4.38 19.41
N ASP A 244 -16.92 -3.69 19.97
CA ASP A 244 -15.65 -4.29 20.41
C ASP A 244 -14.99 -5.11 19.27
N ILE A 245 -14.95 -4.53 18.05
CA ILE A 245 -14.32 -5.11 16.86
C ILE A 245 -13.07 -4.29 16.58
N LEU A 246 -11.92 -4.95 16.35
CA LEU A 246 -10.70 -4.25 16.00
C LEU A 246 -10.78 -3.66 14.59
N LEU A 247 -10.38 -2.39 14.44
CA LEU A 247 -10.20 -1.73 13.16
C LEU A 247 -8.73 -1.81 12.75
N ILE A 248 -8.46 -2.38 11.59
CA ILE A 248 -7.12 -2.47 11.00
C ILE A 248 -7.07 -1.58 9.76
N PHE A 249 -6.11 -0.66 9.72
CA PHE A 249 -5.79 0.09 8.50
C PHE A 249 -4.61 -0.54 7.78
N ASP A 250 -4.83 -0.91 6.52
CA ASP A 250 -3.74 -1.27 5.61
C ASP A 250 -3.17 0.02 4.98
N GLU A 251 -2.08 0.49 5.56
CA GLU A 251 -1.35 1.67 5.12
C GLU A 251 -0.06 1.34 4.35
N VAL A 252 0.01 0.16 3.78
CA VAL A 252 1.15 -0.29 2.96
C VAL A 252 1.42 0.66 1.78
N ILE A 253 0.40 1.37 1.27
CA ILE A 253 0.54 2.40 0.24
C ILE A 253 0.47 3.81 0.83
N THR A 254 -0.44 4.06 1.76
CA THR A 254 -0.74 5.41 2.24
C THR A 254 0.23 5.92 3.30
N GLY A 255 0.92 5.04 3.99
CA GLY A 255 1.94 5.38 4.97
C GLY A 255 3.15 6.10 4.37
N PHE A 256 3.89 6.79 5.23
CA PHE A 256 5.13 7.49 4.90
C PHE A 256 4.97 8.58 3.82
N GLY A 257 3.93 9.43 3.98
CA GLY A 257 3.86 10.72 3.29
C GLY A 257 2.97 10.76 2.06
N ARG A 258 2.39 9.64 1.58
CA ARG A 258 1.63 9.59 0.33
C ARG A 258 0.47 10.58 0.27
N LEU A 259 -0.18 10.85 1.38
CA LEU A 259 -1.29 11.82 1.48
C LEU A 259 -0.85 13.21 1.99
N GLY A 260 0.44 13.47 2.13
CA GLY A 260 0.95 14.72 2.71
C GLY A 260 1.00 14.72 4.24
N LYS A 261 0.80 13.56 4.85
CA LYS A 261 0.90 13.28 6.28
C LYS A 261 1.65 11.97 6.48
N ALA A 262 2.21 11.73 7.66
CA ALA A 262 2.95 10.48 7.93
C ALA A 262 2.09 9.25 7.65
N THR A 263 0.83 9.28 8.04
CA THR A 263 -0.14 8.19 7.84
C THR A 263 -1.47 8.71 7.31
N ALA A 264 -2.26 7.84 6.67
CA ALA A 264 -3.65 8.14 6.33
C ALA A 264 -4.51 8.29 7.59
N SER A 265 -4.19 7.57 8.64
CA SER A 265 -4.83 7.72 9.96
C SER A 265 -4.75 9.18 10.44
N GLU A 266 -3.58 9.80 10.37
CA GLU A 266 -3.40 11.22 10.68
C GLU A 266 -4.19 12.12 9.71
N TYR A 267 -4.13 11.82 8.40
CA TYR A 267 -4.81 12.60 7.37
C TYR A 267 -6.32 12.65 7.58
N PHE A 268 -6.95 11.53 7.91
CA PHE A 268 -8.40 11.43 8.12
C PHE A 268 -8.83 11.72 9.57
N GLY A 269 -7.89 11.83 10.51
CA GLY A 269 -8.19 11.99 11.94
C GLY A 269 -8.92 10.78 12.53
N VAL A 270 -8.58 9.57 12.07
CA VAL A 270 -9.17 8.30 12.53
C VAL A 270 -8.06 7.35 12.92
N THR A 271 -7.96 7.00 14.20
CA THR A 271 -6.95 6.07 14.70
C THR A 271 -7.51 4.65 14.73
N PRO A 272 -6.92 3.70 13.99
CA PRO A 272 -7.28 2.28 14.10
C PRO A 272 -6.59 1.64 15.31
N ASP A 273 -6.90 0.38 15.58
CA ASP A 273 -6.25 -0.41 16.61
C ASP A 273 -4.91 -1.00 16.14
N ILE A 274 -4.81 -1.26 14.84
CA ILE A 274 -3.60 -1.80 14.19
C ILE A 274 -3.41 -1.14 12.84
N ILE A 275 -2.15 -0.86 12.47
CA ILE A 275 -1.77 -0.44 11.12
C ILE A 275 -0.78 -1.46 10.54
N SER A 276 -1.02 -1.95 9.32
CA SER A 276 0.01 -2.61 8.52
C SER A 276 0.73 -1.60 7.63
N CYS A 277 2.05 -1.64 7.59
CA CYS A 277 2.86 -0.81 6.70
C CYS A 277 4.01 -1.61 6.08
N ALA A 278 4.57 -1.11 4.97
CA ALA A 278 5.70 -1.70 4.25
C ALA A 278 6.26 -0.68 3.24
N LYS A 279 6.84 -1.16 2.14
CA LYS A 279 7.24 -0.35 0.97
C LYS A 279 8.16 0.81 1.34
N ALA A 280 7.56 1.99 1.58
CA ALA A 280 8.30 3.22 1.87
C ALA A 280 9.02 3.20 3.24
N ILE A 281 8.74 2.24 4.12
CA ILE A 281 9.48 2.08 5.39
C ILE A 281 10.99 1.97 5.17
N THR A 282 11.42 1.38 4.04
CA THR A 282 12.82 1.30 3.62
C THR A 282 13.07 1.99 2.28
N ASN A 283 12.16 2.85 1.83
CA ASN A 283 12.19 3.41 0.48
C ASN A 283 12.27 2.33 -0.62
N GLY A 284 11.74 1.14 -0.36
CA GLY A 284 11.70 0.01 -1.30
C GLY A 284 13.03 -0.68 -1.59
N ILE A 285 14.15 -0.24 -0.99
CA ILE A 285 15.49 -0.76 -1.31
C ILE A 285 15.75 -2.14 -0.69
N ILE A 286 15.25 -2.38 0.52
CA ILE A 286 15.32 -3.68 1.22
C ILE A 286 13.90 -4.09 1.62
N PRO A 287 13.49 -5.36 1.35
CA PRO A 287 12.19 -5.86 1.78
C PRO A 287 12.00 -5.73 3.30
N MET A 288 10.94 -5.04 3.71
CA MET A 288 10.50 -4.92 5.09
C MET A 288 9.03 -4.52 5.13
N GLY A 289 8.34 -4.96 6.18
CA GLY A 289 7.01 -4.52 6.56
C GLY A 289 6.89 -4.50 8.08
N ALA A 290 5.78 -4.01 8.58
CA ALA A 290 5.48 -4.03 10.00
C ALA A 290 3.96 -4.01 10.27
N ALA A 291 3.59 -4.62 11.38
CA ALA A 291 2.33 -4.38 12.07
C ALA A 291 2.61 -3.43 13.25
N VAL A 292 1.95 -2.28 13.28
CA VAL A 292 2.03 -1.31 14.37
C VAL A 292 0.74 -1.41 15.17
N VAL A 293 0.85 -1.77 16.45
CA VAL A 293 -0.30 -2.09 17.28
C VAL A 293 -0.47 -1.09 18.42
N SER A 294 -1.71 -0.97 18.90
CA SER A 294 -2.00 -0.15 20.06
C SER A 294 -1.35 -0.70 21.32
N LYS A 295 -1.04 0.22 22.25
CA LYS A 295 -0.54 -0.15 23.59
C LYS A 295 -1.47 -1.12 24.29
N GLU A 296 -2.78 -0.95 24.17
CA GLU A 296 -3.78 -1.86 24.76
C GLU A 296 -3.61 -3.30 24.26
N ILE A 297 -3.41 -3.49 22.95
CA ILE A 297 -3.20 -4.83 22.36
C ILE A 297 -1.92 -5.44 22.92
N TYR A 298 -0.83 -4.67 22.93
CA TYR A 298 0.46 -5.15 23.41
C TYR A 298 0.40 -5.51 24.88
N ASP A 299 -0.08 -4.62 25.76
CA ASP A 299 -0.17 -4.85 27.21
C ASP A 299 -1.05 -6.09 27.50
N THR A 300 -2.19 -6.21 26.81
CA THR A 300 -3.06 -7.39 26.97
C THR A 300 -2.32 -8.68 26.63
N MET A 301 -1.51 -8.69 25.57
CA MET A 301 -0.72 -9.88 25.22
C MET A 301 0.36 -10.18 26.25
N MET A 302 1.00 -9.15 26.83
CA MET A 302 2.02 -9.32 27.87
C MET A 302 1.43 -9.80 29.20
N ASP A 303 0.25 -9.31 29.57
CA ASP A 303 -0.35 -9.56 30.89
C ASP A 303 -1.17 -10.87 30.92
N GLU A 304 -1.83 -11.23 29.82
CA GLU A 304 -2.82 -12.31 29.80
C GLU A 304 -2.35 -13.57 29.03
N ALA A 305 -1.13 -13.57 28.46
CA ALA A 305 -0.62 -14.77 27.80
C ALA A 305 -0.33 -15.87 28.83
N ASP A 306 -0.79 -17.07 28.51
CA ASP A 306 -0.60 -18.27 29.33
C ASP A 306 0.68 -19.05 29.03
N MET A 307 1.51 -18.53 28.12
CA MET A 307 2.74 -19.15 27.62
C MET A 307 3.94 -18.21 27.77
N PRO A 308 5.17 -18.77 27.94
CA PRO A 308 6.39 -17.95 28.06
C PRO A 308 6.73 -17.11 26.82
N ILE A 309 6.16 -17.43 25.65
CA ILE A 309 6.21 -16.62 24.45
C ILE A 309 4.80 -16.08 24.22
N GLU A 310 4.61 -14.82 24.53
CA GLU A 310 3.32 -14.15 24.60
C GLU A 310 2.61 -14.11 23.22
N LEU A 311 3.37 -13.97 22.14
CA LEU A 311 2.89 -14.09 20.75
C LEU A 311 3.72 -15.14 20.01
N PHE A 312 3.18 -16.36 19.87
CA PHE A 312 3.87 -17.45 19.17
C PHE A 312 3.83 -17.28 17.65
N HIS A 313 4.49 -16.22 17.17
CA HIS A 313 4.56 -15.82 15.78
C HIS A 313 5.84 -15.01 15.50
N GLY A 314 6.43 -15.18 14.31
CA GLY A 314 7.61 -14.43 13.87
C GLY A 314 8.15 -14.94 12.54
N TYR A 315 9.01 -14.16 11.92
CA TYR A 315 9.71 -14.50 10.68
C TYR A 315 11.21 -14.49 10.89
N THR A 316 11.94 -15.36 10.20
CA THR A 316 13.39 -15.46 10.30
C THR A 316 14.10 -14.11 10.09
N TYR A 317 13.56 -13.26 9.23
CA TYR A 317 14.14 -11.96 8.90
C TYR A 317 13.40 -10.76 9.53
N SER A 318 12.55 -10.98 10.54
CA SER A 318 11.92 -9.88 11.29
C SER A 318 12.99 -8.95 11.86
N GLY A 319 12.88 -7.64 11.58
CA GLY A 319 13.83 -6.64 12.09
C GLY A 319 15.26 -6.82 11.58
N HIS A 320 15.44 -7.33 10.35
CA HIS A 320 16.77 -7.58 9.75
C HIS A 320 17.71 -6.37 9.89
N PRO A 321 18.98 -6.54 10.31
CA PRO A 321 19.89 -5.41 10.57
C PRO A 321 20.03 -4.45 9.41
N ILE A 322 20.25 -4.96 8.20
CA ILE A 322 20.41 -4.13 6.98
C ILE A 322 19.11 -3.41 6.62
N ALA A 323 17.96 -4.08 6.76
CA ALA A 323 16.67 -3.46 6.51
C ALA A 323 16.36 -2.35 7.54
N SER A 324 16.74 -2.58 8.82
CA SER A 324 16.60 -1.58 9.88
C SER A 324 17.48 -0.35 9.61
N ALA A 325 18.70 -0.55 9.16
CA ALA A 325 19.59 0.56 8.77
C ALA A 325 19.02 1.36 7.59
N ALA A 326 18.49 0.67 6.57
CA ALA A 326 17.83 1.31 5.44
C ALA A 326 16.58 2.11 5.88
N GLY A 327 15.78 1.55 6.79
CA GLY A 327 14.59 2.22 7.33
C GLY A 327 14.93 3.47 8.12
N LEU A 328 15.94 3.41 8.98
CA LEU A 328 16.42 4.57 9.75
C LEU A 328 16.87 5.71 8.81
N ALA A 329 17.68 5.40 7.80
CA ALA A 329 18.13 6.39 6.82
C ALA A 329 16.97 6.95 5.99
N ALA A 330 15.97 6.13 5.63
CA ALA A 330 14.79 6.60 4.93
C ALA A 330 13.96 7.58 5.79
N LEU A 331 13.79 7.28 7.09
CA LEU A 331 13.10 8.18 8.02
C LEU A 331 13.84 9.50 8.22
N ASP A 332 15.18 9.49 8.23
CA ASP A 332 15.97 10.73 8.27
C ASP A 332 15.72 11.59 7.05
N ILE A 333 15.74 11.02 5.84
CA ILE A 333 15.45 11.76 4.60
C ILE A 333 14.04 12.35 4.64
N TYR A 334 13.02 11.59 5.05
CA TYR A 334 11.65 12.09 5.14
C TYR A 334 11.52 13.31 6.04
N ARG A 335 12.21 13.28 7.20
CA ARG A 335 12.26 14.39 8.16
C ARG A 335 13.05 15.57 7.62
N ASP A 336 14.31 15.35 7.22
CA ASP A 336 15.30 16.39 6.94
C ASP A 336 14.95 17.18 5.67
N GLU A 337 14.32 16.51 4.70
CA GLU A 337 13.83 17.15 3.47
C GLU A 337 12.35 17.57 3.55
N ASP A 338 11.69 17.39 4.68
CA ASP A 338 10.26 17.73 4.89
C ASP A 338 9.34 17.13 3.81
N LEU A 339 9.62 15.86 3.42
CA LEU A 339 8.97 15.25 2.25
C LEU A 339 7.47 15.10 2.40
N PHE A 340 6.95 14.90 3.61
CA PHE A 340 5.51 14.76 3.81
C PHE A 340 4.78 16.08 3.50
N ASN A 341 5.28 17.19 3.97
CA ASN A 341 4.69 18.50 3.67
C ASN A 341 4.88 18.90 2.19
N LYS A 342 6.04 18.57 1.61
CA LYS A 342 6.28 18.75 0.15
C LYS A 342 5.24 17.99 -0.66
N ALA A 343 5.02 16.71 -0.34
CA ALA A 343 4.01 15.89 -1.01
C ALA A 343 2.60 16.51 -0.92
N GLY A 344 2.23 17.07 0.25
CA GLY A 344 0.95 17.77 0.44
C GLY A 344 0.80 19.02 -0.44
N LYS A 345 1.91 19.73 -0.71
CA LYS A 345 1.92 20.90 -1.63
C LYS A 345 1.82 20.43 -3.09
N THR A 346 2.64 19.47 -3.50
CA THR A 346 2.65 18.92 -4.86
C THR A 346 1.32 18.22 -5.19
N ALA A 347 0.65 17.62 -4.20
CA ALA A 347 -0.65 17.00 -4.37
C ALA A 347 -1.73 17.94 -4.90
N LYS A 348 -1.72 19.21 -4.48
CA LYS A 348 -2.65 20.23 -4.98
C LYS A 348 -2.37 20.58 -6.45
N TYR A 349 -1.11 20.58 -6.83
CA TYR A 349 -0.72 20.79 -8.20
C TYR A 349 -1.13 19.61 -9.09
N LEU A 350 -0.82 18.38 -8.65
CA LEU A 350 -1.25 17.14 -9.30
C LEU A 350 -2.77 17.11 -9.54
N GLU A 351 -3.57 17.45 -8.53
CA GLU A 351 -5.03 17.53 -8.65
C GLU A 351 -5.45 18.44 -9.79
N ASN A 352 -4.87 19.64 -9.87
CA ASN A 352 -5.22 20.60 -10.90
C ASN A 352 -4.85 20.11 -12.30
N ILE A 353 -3.66 19.51 -12.47
CA ILE A 353 -3.18 19.05 -13.77
C ILE A 353 -3.95 17.80 -14.22
N VAL A 354 -4.12 16.78 -13.36
CA VAL A 354 -4.79 15.54 -13.79
C VAL A 354 -6.24 15.78 -14.21
N HIS A 355 -6.97 16.68 -13.53
CA HIS A 355 -8.34 16.99 -13.87
C HIS A 355 -8.52 17.83 -15.14
N GLN A 356 -7.46 18.39 -15.71
CA GLN A 356 -7.50 19.02 -17.06
C GLN A 356 -7.77 17.98 -18.16
N LEU A 357 -7.41 16.71 -17.93
CA LEU A 357 -7.62 15.63 -18.90
C LEU A 357 -9.06 15.09 -18.93
N LYS A 358 -9.98 15.68 -18.16
CA LYS A 358 -11.39 15.24 -18.04
C LYS A 358 -12.10 15.06 -19.38
N ASN A 359 -11.76 15.88 -20.36
CA ASN A 359 -12.42 15.88 -21.67
C ASN A 359 -11.60 15.17 -22.77
N ASP A 360 -10.48 14.54 -22.39
CA ASP A 360 -9.68 13.78 -23.34
C ASP A 360 -10.41 12.52 -23.79
N LYS A 361 -10.09 12.08 -25.01
CA LYS A 361 -10.70 10.89 -25.60
C LYS A 361 -10.57 9.69 -24.67
N ASN A 362 -11.67 8.96 -24.53
CA ASN A 362 -11.76 7.76 -23.72
C ASN A 362 -11.69 7.95 -22.20
N VAL A 363 -11.46 9.15 -21.66
CA VAL A 363 -11.46 9.37 -20.20
C VAL A 363 -12.89 9.35 -19.68
N ILE A 364 -13.20 8.45 -18.77
CA ILE A 364 -14.53 8.29 -18.18
C ILE A 364 -14.61 8.65 -16.69
N ASP A 365 -13.45 8.69 -16.00
CA ASP A 365 -13.34 9.17 -14.63
C ASP A 365 -11.91 9.59 -14.28
N ILE A 366 -11.77 10.51 -13.33
CA ILE A 366 -10.50 10.92 -12.72
C ILE A 366 -10.71 11.00 -11.22
N ARG A 367 -9.79 10.41 -10.45
CA ARG A 367 -9.81 10.39 -8.99
C ARG A 367 -8.44 10.74 -8.46
N ASN A 368 -8.39 11.46 -7.35
CA ASN A 368 -7.12 11.76 -6.66
C ASN A 368 -7.34 11.97 -5.16
N LEU A 369 -6.30 11.74 -4.38
CA LEU A 369 -6.24 12.14 -2.97
C LEU A 369 -4.77 12.19 -2.52
N GLY A 370 -4.31 13.32 -1.98
CA GLY A 370 -2.87 13.47 -1.73
C GLY A 370 -2.06 13.36 -3.02
N LEU A 371 -0.85 12.82 -2.94
CA LEU A 371 0.03 12.63 -4.12
C LEU A 371 -0.23 11.28 -4.80
N VAL A 372 -1.49 10.98 -5.06
CA VAL A 372 -1.93 9.81 -5.82
C VAL A 372 -3.16 10.15 -6.65
N ALA A 373 -3.18 9.68 -7.89
CA ALA A 373 -4.27 9.92 -8.83
C ALA A 373 -4.53 8.69 -9.71
N ALA A 374 -5.70 8.65 -10.33
CA ALA A 374 -6.04 7.69 -11.35
C ALA A 374 -6.85 8.34 -12.46
N ILE A 375 -6.60 7.91 -13.69
CA ILE A 375 -7.42 8.18 -14.87
C ILE A 375 -8.03 6.85 -15.30
N GLU A 376 -9.36 6.76 -15.32
CA GLU A 376 -10.06 5.60 -15.83
C GLU A 376 -10.45 5.84 -17.29
N VAL A 377 -10.01 4.95 -18.17
CA VAL A 377 -10.36 5.01 -19.58
C VAL A 377 -11.46 4.00 -19.91
N ALA A 378 -12.33 4.33 -20.84
CA ALA A 378 -13.42 3.47 -21.26
C ALA A 378 -12.89 2.10 -21.71
N PRO A 379 -13.40 0.98 -21.23
CA PRO A 379 -12.96 -0.34 -21.65
C PRO A 379 -13.30 -0.57 -23.13
N ARG A 380 -12.49 -1.38 -23.82
CA ARG A 380 -12.87 -1.89 -25.14
C ARG A 380 -13.99 -2.94 -25.01
N PRO A 381 -15.01 -2.93 -25.86
CA PRO A 381 -16.03 -3.96 -25.85
C PRO A 381 -15.43 -5.38 -25.92
N GLY A 382 -15.77 -6.23 -24.98
CA GLY A 382 -15.28 -7.62 -24.93
C GLY A 382 -13.80 -7.78 -24.49
N ALA A 383 -13.07 -6.68 -24.21
CA ALA A 383 -11.65 -6.72 -23.88
C ALA A 383 -11.28 -5.73 -22.76
N VAL A 384 -11.93 -5.89 -21.60
CA VAL A 384 -11.66 -5.08 -20.40
C VAL A 384 -10.19 -5.21 -19.99
N GLY A 385 -9.53 -4.07 -19.74
CA GLY A 385 -8.10 -3.98 -19.40
C GLY A 385 -7.16 -3.87 -20.61
N ALA A 386 -7.65 -4.08 -21.84
CA ALA A 386 -6.81 -4.03 -23.02
C ALA A 386 -6.33 -2.60 -23.33
N ARG A 387 -7.20 -1.59 -23.13
CA ARG A 387 -6.83 -0.20 -23.37
C ARG A 387 -5.83 0.30 -22.35
N GLY A 388 -6.03 0.00 -21.08
CA GLY A 388 -5.06 0.34 -20.03
C GLY A 388 -3.70 -0.33 -20.25
N TYR A 389 -3.68 -1.59 -20.66
CA TYR A 389 -2.44 -2.30 -20.96
C TYR A 389 -1.69 -1.70 -22.17
N GLU A 390 -2.42 -1.32 -23.23
CA GLU A 390 -1.84 -0.60 -24.35
C GLU A 390 -1.28 0.76 -23.94
N ALA A 391 -2.02 1.52 -23.15
CA ALA A 391 -1.57 2.81 -22.61
C ALA A 391 -0.25 2.67 -21.85
N MET A 392 -0.11 1.65 -21.02
CA MET A 392 1.13 1.35 -20.28
C MET A 392 2.31 1.10 -21.25
N LYS A 393 2.13 0.31 -22.30
CA LYS A 393 3.20 0.04 -23.27
C LYS A 393 3.59 1.29 -24.05
N LYS A 394 2.60 2.07 -24.51
CA LYS A 394 2.87 3.35 -25.20
C LYS A 394 3.58 4.36 -24.31
N ALA A 395 3.19 4.45 -23.03
CA ALA A 395 3.84 5.30 -22.04
C ALA A 395 5.31 4.92 -21.86
N TRP A 396 5.62 3.63 -21.73
CA TRP A 396 6.99 3.13 -21.62
C TRP A 396 7.85 3.56 -22.82
N HIS A 397 7.37 3.40 -24.05
CA HIS A 397 8.10 3.83 -25.25
C HIS A 397 8.28 5.35 -25.34
N LYS A 398 7.43 6.12 -24.66
CA LYS A 398 7.57 7.58 -24.54
C LYS A 398 8.38 8.02 -23.31
N GLY A 399 9.01 7.09 -22.60
CA GLY A 399 9.85 7.39 -21.45
C GLY A 399 9.08 7.60 -20.13
N LEU A 400 7.92 6.98 -19.96
CA LEU A 400 7.13 7.06 -18.74
C LEU A 400 6.79 5.66 -18.19
N MET A 401 7.16 5.39 -16.95
CA MET A 401 6.65 4.25 -16.20
C MET A 401 5.34 4.64 -15.51
N LEU A 402 4.28 3.92 -15.79
CA LEU A 402 3.01 4.07 -15.06
C LEU A 402 2.43 2.72 -14.66
N ARG A 403 1.56 2.74 -13.66
CA ARG A 403 0.85 1.55 -13.17
C ARG A 403 -0.54 1.47 -13.80
N VAL A 404 -0.97 0.24 -14.16
CA VAL A 404 -2.34 0.02 -14.64
C VAL A 404 -3.04 -1.08 -13.84
N THR A 405 -4.34 -0.92 -13.63
CA THR A 405 -5.23 -1.94 -13.09
C THR A 405 -6.50 -1.98 -13.94
N GLY A 406 -6.65 -3.02 -14.77
CA GLY A 406 -7.67 -3.01 -15.81
C GLY A 406 -7.45 -1.83 -16.76
N ASP A 407 -8.47 -1.00 -16.93
CA ASP A 407 -8.42 0.22 -17.73
C ASP A 407 -8.20 1.50 -16.89
N THR A 408 -7.71 1.35 -15.66
CA THR A 408 -7.34 2.47 -14.79
C THR A 408 -5.83 2.71 -14.82
N LEU A 409 -5.40 3.90 -15.22
CA LEU A 409 -4.03 4.38 -15.17
C LEU A 409 -3.80 5.03 -13.81
N ALA A 410 -2.86 4.52 -13.01
CA ALA A 410 -2.61 5.01 -11.65
C ALA A 410 -1.24 5.70 -11.56
N PHE A 411 -1.22 6.82 -10.85
CA PHE A 411 -0.07 7.71 -10.66
C PHE A 411 0.18 7.92 -9.18
N SER A 412 1.42 7.77 -8.76
CA SER A 412 1.89 7.98 -7.39
C SER A 412 3.39 8.30 -7.41
N PRO A 413 3.80 9.42 -7.99
CA PRO A 413 5.21 9.75 -8.16
C PRO A 413 5.94 9.76 -6.81
N PRO A 414 7.27 9.62 -6.77
CA PRO A 414 8.05 9.87 -5.57
C PRO A 414 7.70 11.21 -4.92
N LEU A 415 7.84 11.33 -3.58
CA LEU A 415 7.47 12.57 -2.86
C LEU A 415 8.41 13.73 -3.17
N ILE A 416 9.56 13.45 -3.77
CA ILE A 416 10.52 14.45 -4.26
C ILE A 416 10.07 15.14 -5.55
N ALA A 417 9.00 14.63 -6.20
CA ALA A 417 8.48 15.19 -7.45
C ALA A 417 8.16 16.68 -7.34
N GLU A 418 8.61 17.45 -8.31
CA GLU A 418 8.33 18.86 -8.47
C GLU A 418 7.24 19.09 -9.52
N ASN A 419 6.76 20.32 -9.65
CA ASN A 419 5.69 20.65 -10.58
C ASN A 419 6.05 20.32 -12.03
N HIS A 420 7.31 20.53 -12.44
CA HIS A 420 7.76 20.21 -13.79
C HIS A 420 7.76 18.69 -14.11
N ASP A 421 7.98 17.85 -13.09
CA ASP A 421 7.86 16.40 -13.24
C ASP A 421 6.39 16.00 -13.46
N ILE A 422 5.48 16.62 -12.70
CA ILE A 422 4.04 16.42 -12.86
C ILE A 422 3.59 16.85 -14.26
N ASP A 423 4.03 18.02 -14.73
CA ASP A 423 3.72 18.49 -16.10
C ASP A 423 4.18 17.47 -17.12
N LYS A 424 5.43 17.02 -17.05
CA LYS A 424 6.00 16.05 -17.98
C LYS A 424 5.26 14.70 -17.95
N ILE A 425 4.88 14.20 -16.77
CA ILE A 425 4.06 12.98 -16.64
C ILE A 425 2.78 13.13 -17.45
N PHE A 426 2.03 14.22 -17.24
CA PHE A 426 0.70 14.37 -17.84
C PHE A 426 0.73 14.84 -19.29
N GLU A 427 1.79 15.50 -19.77
CA GLU A 427 2.06 15.71 -21.20
C GLU A 427 2.21 14.37 -21.94
N ILE A 428 3.02 13.46 -21.40
CA ILE A 428 3.18 12.11 -21.97
C ILE A 428 1.86 11.35 -21.93
N VAL A 429 1.14 11.38 -20.79
CA VAL A 429 -0.16 10.73 -20.66
C VAL A 429 -1.16 11.25 -21.68
N GLN A 430 -1.26 12.56 -21.85
CA GLN A 430 -2.15 13.16 -22.85
C GLN A 430 -1.78 12.72 -24.27
N SER A 431 -0.48 12.68 -24.60
CA SER A 431 -0.02 12.14 -25.88
C SER A 431 -0.43 10.67 -26.07
N VAL A 432 -0.33 9.85 -25.01
CA VAL A 432 -0.79 8.45 -25.04
C VAL A 432 -2.31 8.36 -25.25
N LEU A 433 -3.10 9.14 -24.51
CA LEU A 433 -4.57 9.12 -24.61
C LEU A 433 -5.05 9.47 -26.04
N LYS A 434 -4.39 10.41 -26.71
CA LYS A 434 -4.71 10.76 -28.13
C LYS A 434 -4.46 9.62 -29.11
N GLU A 435 -3.55 8.71 -28.79
CA GLU A 435 -3.17 7.55 -29.62
C GLU A 435 -3.97 6.27 -29.30
N LEU A 436 -4.82 6.31 -28.28
CA LEU A 436 -5.71 5.19 -27.96
C LEU A 436 -6.97 5.26 -28.83
N ASP A 437 -7.44 4.08 -29.30
CA ASP A 437 -8.65 3.97 -30.14
C ASP A 437 -9.93 4.37 -29.41
#